data_9a1ecf56cf81eff2addef9b9a307edc1
#
_entry.id   9a1ecf56cf81eff2addef9b9a307edc1
#
_cell.length_a   1.000
_cell.length_b   1.000
_cell.length_c   1.000
_cell.angle_alpha   90.00
_cell.angle_beta   90.00
_cell.angle_gamma   90.00
#
_symmetry.space_group_name_H-M   'P 1'
#
loop_
_entity.id
_entity.type
_entity.pdbx_description
1 polymer ?
#
loop_
_entity_poly.entity_id
_entity_poly.type
_entity_poly.pdbx_seq_one_letter_code
_entity_poly.pdbx_strand_id
1 'polypeptide(L)'
;MRAALWLLALFGVAVAAALFAGNNQGTITLYWPPYRIDFSLNMVVLLLVTSFVTVYAALRALAALLELPHQARRWRVQQKERAMHSAMLDALTHMLAGRFIRSRKAALAALVKEEALAAANEKVPHGHHLRALAHMVAAESSHALQDRATRESQLQLALGLAPAGGSAHEQELREGVQMRGARWALDDRDAGAALERLAALPHGAARRTLALRIKLKATRLARQTQEALDTARLLGKHRAFSADAAQSIVRGPAIEHINRA
;
A
#
# COMPACT_ATOMS: atom_id res chain seq x y z
N MET A 1 -1.65 -14.34 33.60
CA MET A 1 -0.60 -14.42 34.64
C MET A 1 -0.31 -13.07 35.29
N ARG A 2 -0.06 -11.97 34.56
CA ARG A 2 0.21 -10.64 35.18
C ARG A 2 -0.91 -10.12 36.08
N ALA A 3 -2.19 -10.30 35.68
CA ALA A 3 -3.35 -9.86 36.47
C ALA A 3 -3.47 -10.60 37.81
N ALA A 4 -3.18 -11.90 37.82
CA ALA A 4 -3.20 -12.70 39.05
C ALA A 4 -2.10 -12.29 40.07
N LEU A 5 -0.90 -11.97 39.55
CA LEU A 5 0.19 -11.46 40.39
C LEU A 5 -0.16 -10.08 40.99
N TRP A 6 -0.80 -9.21 40.23
CA TRP A 6 -1.26 -7.92 40.73
C TRP A 6 -2.36 -8.05 41.80
N LEU A 7 -3.32 -8.96 41.61
CA LEU A 7 -4.33 -9.25 42.62
C LEU A 7 -3.74 -9.80 43.90
N LEU A 8 -2.76 -10.69 43.81
CA LEU A 8 -2.07 -11.29 44.97
C LEU A 8 -1.22 -10.24 45.72
N ALA A 9 -0.55 -9.35 44.96
CA ALA A 9 0.19 -8.23 45.56
C ALA A 9 -0.76 -7.25 46.29
N LEU A 10 -1.89 -6.94 45.66
CA LEU A 10 -2.90 -6.03 46.25
C LEU A 10 -3.54 -6.63 47.49
N PHE A 11 -3.81 -7.94 47.49
CA PHE A 11 -4.28 -8.67 48.67
C PHE A 11 -3.24 -8.68 49.80
N GLY A 12 -1.96 -8.93 49.46
CA GLY A 12 -0.86 -8.89 50.45
C GLY A 12 -0.70 -7.51 51.09
N VAL A 13 -0.78 -6.45 50.32
CA VAL A 13 -0.77 -5.06 50.81
C VAL A 13 -1.97 -4.76 51.69
N ALA A 14 -3.18 -5.23 51.31
CA ALA A 14 -4.39 -5.04 52.12
C ALA A 14 -4.31 -5.75 53.47
N VAL A 15 -3.77 -6.99 53.54
CA VAL A 15 -3.55 -7.73 54.77
C VAL A 15 -2.51 -7.04 55.65
N ALA A 16 -1.38 -6.60 55.09
CA ALA A 16 -0.36 -5.87 55.82
C ALA A 16 -0.89 -4.55 56.38
N ALA A 17 -1.68 -3.80 55.61
CA ALA A 17 -2.33 -2.60 56.09
C ALA A 17 -3.34 -2.83 57.19
N ALA A 18 -4.14 -3.91 57.15
CA ALA A 18 -5.08 -4.29 58.17
C ALA A 18 -4.39 -4.67 59.50
N LEU A 19 -3.29 -5.42 59.44
CA LEU A 19 -2.49 -5.77 60.59
C LEU A 19 -1.82 -4.55 61.24
N PHE A 20 -1.33 -3.63 60.43
CA PHE A 20 -0.73 -2.37 60.91
C PHE A 20 -1.80 -1.46 61.56
N ALA A 21 -2.97 -1.34 60.96
CA ALA A 21 -4.08 -0.54 61.46
C ALA A 21 -4.62 -1.03 62.79
N GLY A 22 -4.63 -2.38 63.04
CA GLY A 22 -5.14 -2.98 64.26
C GLY A 22 -4.26 -2.68 65.50
N ASN A 23 -2.99 -2.34 65.33
CA ASN A 23 -2.05 -2.13 66.43
C ASN A 23 -1.75 -0.64 66.71
N ASN A 24 -2.35 0.29 65.96
CA ASN A 24 -2.06 1.72 66.05
C ASN A 24 -3.16 2.47 66.80
N GLN A 25 -2.87 2.99 67.99
CA GLN A 25 -3.78 3.80 68.82
C GLN A 25 -3.51 5.32 68.68
N GLY A 26 -2.76 5.75 67.67
CA GLY A 26 -2.45 7.17 67.44
C GLY A 26 -3.69 7.98 67.12
N THR A 27 -3.80 9.16 67.71
CA THR A 27 -4.86 10.17 67.42
C THR A 27 -4.24 11.44 66.87
N ILE A 28 -4.89 12.08 65.88
CA ILE A 28 -4.56 13.41 65.34
C ILE A 28 -5.60 14.37 65.82
N THR A 29 -5.19 15.41 66.55
CA THR A 29 -6.06 16.44 67.07
C THR A 29 -5.97 17.66 66.15
N LEU A 30 -7.11 18.07 65.53
CA LEU A 30 -7.24 19.28 64.79
C LEU A 30 -7.83 20.38 65.67
N TYR A 31 -7.07 21.46 65.87
CA TYR A 31 -7.50 22.62 66.67
C TYR A 31 -8.07 23.71 65.74
N TRP A 32 -9.36 23.95 65.88
CA TRP A 32 -10.06 25.06 65.21
C TRP A 32 -10.88 25.82 66.24
N PRO A 33 -10.34 26.91 66.80
CA PRO A 33 -11.08 27.56 67.88
C PRO A 33 -12.51 27.95 67.52
N PRO A 34 -13.52 27.66 68.36
CA PRO A 34 -13.44 27.03 69.70
C PRO A 34 -13.52 25.52 69.75
N TYR A 35 -13.41 24.83 68.58
CA TYR A 35 -13.63 23.40 68.43
C TYR A 35 -12.30 22.60 68.46
N ARG A 36 -12.32 21.47 69.15
CA ARG A 36 -11.27 20.45 69.09
C ARG A 36 -11.87 19.17 68.57
N ILE A 37 -11.28 18.63 67.47
CA ILE A 37 -11.75 17.44 66.79
C ILE A 37 -10.61 16.43 66.84
N ASP A 38 -10.84 15.28 67.46
CA ASP A 38 -9.88 14.18 67.56
C ASP A 38 -10.23 13.11 66.52
N PHE A 39 -9.32 12.82 65.62
CA PHE A 39 -9.47 11.79 64.58
C PHE A 39 -8.50 10.65 64.90
N SER A 40 -8.90 9.39 64.69
CA SER A 40 -7.95 8.29 64.71
C SER A 40 -6.96 8.39 63.54
N LEU A 41 -5.69 8.09 63.79
CA LEU A 41 -4.64 8.12 62.76
C LEU A 41 -5.01 7.22 61.57
N ASN A 42 -5.62 6.05 61.83
CA ASN A 42 -6.10 5.12 60.82
C ASN A 42 -7.18 5.73 59.91
N MET A 43 -8.08 6.53 60.47
CA MET A 43 -9.13 7.25 59.68
C MET A 43 -8.49 8.31 58.78
N VAL A 44 -7.50 9.04 59.29
CA VAL A 44 -6.80 10.08 58.45
C VAL A 44 -6.01 9.43 57.32
N VAL A 45 -5.30 8.33 57.61
CA VAL A 45 -4.58 7.55 56.57
C VAL A 45 -5.55 7.00 55.54
N LEU A 46 -6.68 6.41 55.95
CA LEU A 46 -7.71 5.89 55.05
C LEU A 46 -8.28 7.00 54.16
N LEU A 47 -8.59 8.16 54.71
CA LEU A 47 -9.12 9.30 53.99
C LEU A 47 -8.10 9.84 52.97
N LEU A 48 -6.82 9.91 53.35
CA LEU A 48 -5.72 10.31 52.51
C LEU A 48 -5.52 9.35 51.33
N VAL A 49 -5.50 8.03 51.60
CA VAL A 49 -5.37 6.99 50.57
C VAL A 49 -6.57 7.05 49.62
N THR A 50 -7.80 7.12 50.16
CA THR A 50 -9.03 7.21 49.36
C THR A 50 -9.04 8.46 48.48
N SER A 51 -8.66 9.62 49.04
CA SER A 51 -8.54 10.87 48.29
C SER A 51 -7.52 10.75 47.16
N PHE A 52 -6.34 10.18 47.46
CA PHE A 52 -5.30 9.98 46.43
C PHE A 52 -5.77 9.05 45.30
N VAL A 53 -6.40 7.90 45.66
CA VAL A 53 -6.94 6.95 44.69
C VAL A 53 -8.02 7.62 43.83
N THR A 54 -8.91 8.40 44.44
CA THR A 54 -9.98 9.11 43.74
C THR A 54 -9.42 10.16 42.76
N VAL A 55 -8.47 10.98 43.21
CA VAL A 55 -7.80 11.97 42.35
C VAL A 55 -7.05 11.27 41.22
N TYR A 56 -6.30 10.19 41.50
CA TYR A 56 -5.62 9.41 40.48
C TYR A 56 -6.60 8.83 39.44
N ALA A 57 -7.69 8.22 39.90
CA ALA A 57 -8.73 7.67 39.02
C ALA A 57 -9.37 8.75 38.15
N ALA A 58 -9.66 9.92 38.74
CA ALA A 58 -10.21 11.07 38.02
C ALA A 58 -9.26 11.60 36.95
N LEU A 59 -7.98 11.76 37.27
CA LEU A 59 -6.96 12.21 36.32
C LEU A 59 -6.77 11.17 35.19
N ARG A 60 -6.75 9.90 35.51
CA ARG A 60 -6.66 8.82 34.53
C ARG A 60 -7.88 8.76 33.61
N ALA A 61 -9.09 8.94 34.15
CA ALA A 61 -10.32 9.01 33.37
C ALA A 61 -10.31 10.23 32.42
N LEU A 62 -9.85 11.39 32.92
CA LEU A 62 -9.71 12.60 32.11
C LEU A 62 -8.69 12.39 30.99
N ALA A 63 -7.54 11.79 31.26
CA ALA A 63 -6.54 11.48 30.23
C ALA A 63 -7.12 10.54 29.16
N ALA A 64 -7.84 9.48 29.57
CA ALA A 64 -8.50 8.56 28.64
C ALA A 64 -9.55 9.27 27.76
N LEU A 65 -10.35 10.17 28.34
CA LEU A 65 -11.31 10.99 27.61
C LEU A 65 -10.65 11.90 26.58
N LEU A 66 -9.51 12.49 26.91
CA LEU A 66 -8.75 13.35 26.00
C LEU A 66 -8.07 12.56 24.86
N GLU A 67 -7.78 11.27 25.04
CA GLU A 67 -7.25 10.40 23.99
C GLU A 67 -8.31 9.87 23.01
N LEU A 68 -9.58 9.81 23.39
CA LEU A 68 -10.68 9.28 22.57
C LEU A 68 -10.76 9.92 21.17
N PRO A 69 -10.68 11.26 20.99
CA PRO A 69 -10.76 11.88 19.69
C PRO A 69 -9.58 11.48 18.78
N HIS A 70 -8.39 11.30 19.33
CA HIS A 70 -7.22 10.85 18.59
C HIS A 70 -7.34 9.38 18.14
N GLN A 71 -7.85 8.50 18.99
CA GLN A 71 -8.10 7.11 18.65
C GLN A 71 -9.20 6.97 17.59
N ALA A 72 -10.29 7.73 17.72
CA ALA A 72 -11.37 7.76 16.75
C ALA A 72 -10.91 8.27 15.38
N ARG A 73 -10.00 9.28 15.35
CA ARG A 73 -9.41 9.76 14.10
C ARG A 73 -8.54 8.69 13.47
N ARG A 74 -7.62 8.06 14.21
CA ARG A 74 -6.77 6.96 13.71
C ARG A 74 -7.60 5.80 13.17
N TRP A 75 -8.66 5.40 13.88
CA TRP A 75 -9.56 4.34 13.43
C TRP A 75 -10.26 4.67 12.11
N ARG A 76 -10.76 5.91 11.96
CA ARG A 76 -11.40 6.38 10.71
C ARG A 76 -10.41 6.38 9.54
N VAL A 77 -9.17 6.80 9.75
CA VAL A 77 -8.13 6.79 8.72
C VAL A 77 -7.83 5.35 8.30
N GLN A 78 -7.60 4.44 9.25
CA GLN A 78 -7.37 3.03 8.95
C GLN A 78 -8.55 2.38 8.21
N GLN A 79 -9.78 2.75 8.54
CA GLN A 79 -10.95 2.23 7.84
C GLN A 79 -11.01 2.73 6.39
N LYS A 80 -10.70 4.01 6.14
CA LYS A 80 -10.62 4.57 4.78
C LYS A 80 -9.49 3.92 3.98
N GLU A 81 -8.33 3.71 4.59
CA GLU A 81 -7.19 3.04 3.98
C GLU A 81 -7.53 1.58 3.60
N ARG A 82 -8.14 0.83 4.49
CA ARG A 82 -8.64 -0.52 4.18
C ARG A 82 -9.66 -0.51 3.04
N ALA A 83 -10.59 0.45 3.02
CA ALA A 83 -11.57 0.57 1.96
C ALA A 83 -10.95 0.93 0.61
N MET A 84 -9.85 1.69 0.59
CA MET A 84 -9.06 2.00 -0.60
C MET A 84 -8.36 0.73 -1.15
N HIS A 85 -7.67 -0.02 -0.28
CA HIS A 85 -7.01 -1.27 -0.67
C HIS A 85 -8.03 -2.33 -1.13
N SER A 86 -9.17 -2.44 -0.43
CA SER A 86 -10.25 -3.34 -0.86
C SER A 86 -10.75 -2.99 -2.26
N ALA A 87 -10.95 -1.71 -2.57
CA ALA A 87 -11.37 -1.28 -3.90
C ALA A 87 -10.34 -1.65 -4.98
N MET A 88 -9.04 -1.57 -4.66
CA MET A 88 -7.98 -1.99 -5.58
C MET A 88 -7.96 -3.50 -5.79
N LEU A 89 -8.14 -4.30 -4.74
CA LEU A 89 -8.26 -5.76 -4.84
C LEU A 89 -9.51 -6.18 -5.64
N ASP A 90 -10.63 -5.49 -5.44
CA ASP A 90 -11.85 -5.69 -6.24
C ASP A 90 -11.61 -5.38 -7.71
N ALA A 91 -10.85 -4.31 -8.01
CA ALA A 91 -10.49 -3.95 -9.37
C ALA A 91 -9.68 -5.06 -10.06
N LEU A 92 -8.66 -5.59 -9.38
CA LEU A 92 -7.84 -6.69 -9.89
C LEU A 92 -8.66 -7.98 -10.04
N THR A 93 -9.51 -8.31 -9.08
CA THR A 93 -10.39 -9.48 -9.13
C THR A 93 -11.36 -9.40 -10.31
N HIS A 94 -11.98 -8.24 -10.50
CA HIS A 94 -12.86 -8.02 -11.65
C HIS A 94 -12.12 -8.05 -12.99
N MET A 95 -10.88 -7.55 -13.04
CA MET A 95 -10.03 -7.62 -14.23
C MET A 95 -9.74 -9.08 -14.60
N LEU A 96 -9.30 -9.90 -13.64
CA LEU A 96 -9.03 -11.32 -13.84
C LEU A 96 -10.29 -12.11 -14.25
N ALA A 97 -11.45 -11.71 -13.73
CA ALA A 97 -12.74 -12.31 -14.06
C ALA A 97 -13.33 -11.80 -15.41
N GLY A 98 -12.60 -10.95 -16.17
CA GLY A 98 -13.05 -10.38 -17.44
C GLY A 98 -14.18 -9.35 -17.30
N ARG A 99 -14.45 -8.86 -16.09
CA ARG A 99 -15.51 -7.86 -15.81
C ARG A 99 -14.94 -6.43 -15.91
N PHE A 100 -14.48 -6.05 -17.09
CA PHE A 100 -13.68 -4.83 -17.31
C PHE A 100 -14.38 -3.53 -16.90
N ILE A 101 -15.69 -3.40 -17.11
CA ILE A 101 -16.45 -2.21 -16.68
C ILE A 101 -16.41 -2.08 -15.15
N ARG A 102 -16.58 -3.19 -14.42
CA ARG A 102 -16.53 -3.19 -12.95
C ARG A 102 -15.11 -2.96 -12.44
N SER A 103 -14.12 -3.56 -13.11
CA SER A 103 -12.71 -3.36 -12.80
C SER A 103 -12.32 -1.89 -12.90
N ARG A 104 -12.63 -1.24 -14.04
CA ARG A 104 -12.39 0.19 -14.24
C ARG A 104 -13.06 1.04 -13.16
N LYS A 105 -14.33 0.78 -12.87
CA LYS A 105 -15.06 1.51 -11.84
C LYS A 105 -14.44 1.34 -10.45
N ALA A 106 -14.01 0.14 -10.09
CA ALA A 106 -13.37 -0.15 -8.81
C ALA A 106 -11.99 0.50 -8.70
N ALA A 107 -11.19 0.50 -9.79
CA ALA A 107 -9.89 1.18 -9.84
C ALA A 107 -10.05 2.70 -9.66
N LEU A 108 -10.99 3.33 -10.35
CA LEU A 108 -11.30 4.75 -10.17
C LEU A 108 -11.82 5.07 -8.77
N ALA A 109 -12.61 4.16 -8.17
CA ALA A 109 -13.07 4.32 -6.78
C ALA A 109 -11.91 4.24 -5.78
N ALA A 110 -10.86 3.44 -6.05
CA ALA A 110 -9.66 3.41 -5.23
C ALA A 110 -8.89 4.75 -5.30
N LEU A 111 -8.81 5.36 -6.49
CA LEU A 111 -8.19 6.69 -6.68
C LEU A 111 -8.93 7.78 -5.89
N VAL A 112 -10.25 7.83 -5.97
CA VAL A 112 -11.06 8.82 -5.23
C VAL A 112 -10.85 8.69 -3.72
N LYS A 113 -10.76 7.45 -3.21
CA LYS A 113 -10.49 7.20 -1.78
C LYS A 113 -9.10 7.62 -1.37
N GLU A 114 -8.10 7.38 -2.22
CA GLU A 114 -6.71 7.79 -1.97
C GLU A 114 -6.60 9.31 -1.96
N GLU A 115 -7.21 9.99 -2.92
CA GLU A 115 -7.25 11.44 -3.02
C GLU A 115 -7.94 12.08 -1.81
N ALA A 116 -9.03 11.48 -1.31
CA ALA A 116 -9.70 11.93 -0.10
C ALA A 116 -8.84 11.76 1.17
N LEU A 117 -7.94 10.78 1.22
CA LEU A 117 -6.96 10.62 2.29
C LEU A 117 -5.83 11.66 2.16
N ALA A 118 -5.32 11.87 0.96
CA ALA A 118 -4.29 12.87 0.68
C ALA A 118 -4.79 14.30 0.99
N ALA A 119 -6.02 14.63 0.62
CA ALA A 119 -6.66 15.93 0.93
C ALA A 119 -6.83 16.15 2.43
N ALA A 120 -7.01 15.08 3.21
CA ALA A 120 -7.04 15.13 4.67
C ALA A 120 -5.65 15.22 5.32
N ASN A 121 -4.59 15.38 4.53
CA ASN A 121 -3.18 15.39 4.94
C ASN A 121 -2.74 14.11 5.69
N GLU A 122 -3.41 13.00 5.41
CA GLU A 122 -3.05 11.68 5.96
C GLU A 122 -2.08 10.99 4.97
N LYS A 123 -0.85 10.76 5.42
CA LYS A 123 0.16 10.06 4.61
C LYS A 123 -0.19 8.59 4.50
N VAL A 124 -0.57 8.14 3.30
CA VAL A 124 -0.79 6.74 3.02
C VAL A 124 0.55 6.11 2.59
N PRO A 125 1.03 5.07 3.28
CA PRO A 125 2.20 4.33 2.83
C PRO A 125 1.96 3.83 1.40
N HIS A 126 2.93 4.06 0.51
CA HIS A 126 2.85 3.64 -0.90
C HIS A 126 1.68 4.24 -1.72
N GLY A 127 1.08 5.37 -1.31
CA GLY A 127 -0.04 6.01 -2.01
C GLY A 127 0.26 6.28 -3.49
N HIS A 128 1.45 6.76 -3.82
CA HIS A 128 1.87 6.99 -5.22
C HIS A 128 1.87 5.70 -6.06
N HIS A 129 2.37 4.59 -5.51
CA HIS A 129 2.37 3.29 -6.20
C HIS A 129 0.96 2.78 -6.43
N LEU A 130 0.11 2.86 -5.40
CA LEU A 130 -1.29 2.45 -5.52
C LEU A 130 -2.02 3.28 -6.58
N ARG A 131 -1.80 4.60 -6.61
CA ARG A 131 -2.39 5.50 -7.59
C ARG A 131 -1.96 5.13 -9.00
N ALA A 132 -0.65 4.92 -9.23
CA ALA A 132 -0.15 4.51 -10.54
C ALA A 132 -0.68 3.13 -10.98
N LEU A 133 -0.75 2.16 -10.06
CA LEU A 133 -1.34 0.84 -10.33
C LEU A 133 -2.84 0.93 -10.63
N ALA A 134 -3.58 1.77 -9.91
CA ALA A 134 -5.01 1.97 -10.18
C ALA A 134 -5.26 2.58 -11.57
N HIS A 135 -4.44 3.57 -11.99
CA HIS A 135 -4.47 4.08 -13.35
C HIS A 135 -4.14 2.98 -14.37
N MET A 136 -3.16 2.12 -14.10
CA MET A 136 -2.82 1.00 -14.98
C MET A 136 -3.96 -0.01 -15.13
N VAL A 137 -4.63 -0.38 -14.03
CA VAL A 137 -5.79 -1.29 -14.07
C VAL A 137 -6.96 -0.66 -14.82
N ALA A 138 -7.16 0.65 -14.63
CA ALA A 138 -8.17 1.40 -15.41
C ALA A 138 -7.83 1.42 -16.89
N ALA A 139 -6.56 1.64 -17.26
CA ALA A 139 -6.08 1.63 -18.65
C ALA A 139 -6.23 0.24 -19.30
N GLU A 140 -5.81 -0.84 -18.59
CA GLU A 140 -5.97 -2.22 -19.07
C GLU A 140 -7.44 -2.58 -19.30
N SER A 141 -8.31 -2.19 -18.37
CA SER A 141 -9.74 -2.40 -18.49
C SER A 141 -10.32 -1.63 -19.67
N SER A 142 -9.85 -0.39 -19.93
CA SER A 142 -10.26 0.43 -21.05
C SER A 142 -9.75 -0.14 -22.39
N HIS A 143 -8.52 -0.71 -22.39
CA HIS A 143 -8.00 -1.43 -23.55
C HIS A 143 -8.88 -2.63 -23.93
N ALA A 144 -9.25 -3.44 -22.96
CA ALA A 144 -10.15 -4.59 -23.18
C ALA A 144 -11.55 -4.17 -23.67
N LEU A 145 -12.01 -2.97 -23.30
CA LEU A 145 -13.27 -2.38 -23.77
C LEU A 145 -13.12 -1.62 -25.09
N GLN A 146 -11.94 -1.61 -25.72
CA GLN A 146 -11.62 -0.85 -26.95
C GLN A 146 -11.78 0.68 -26.82
N ASP A 147 -11.76 1.20 -25.57
CA ASP A 147 -11.83 2.63 -25.27
C ASP A 147 -10.41 3.23 -25.29
N ARG A 148 -9.93 3.57 -26.50
CA ARG A 148 -8.57 4.05 -26.73
C ARG A 148 -8.29 5.39 -26.03
N ALA A 149 -9.26 6.29 -26.04
CA ALA A 149 -9.09 7.63 -25.46
C ALA A 149 -8.88 7.55 -23.94
N THR A 150 -9.73 6.81 -23.23
CA THR A 150 -9.60 6.61 -21.79
C THR A 150 -8.33 5.82 -21.47
N ARG A 151 -8.01 4.77 -22.24
CA ARG A 151 -6.78 3.99 -22.06
C ARG A 151 -5.54 4.89 -22.11
N GLU A 152 -5.41 5.72 -23.13
CA GLU A 152 -4.23 6.58 -23.30
C GLU A 152 -4.13 7.63 -22.18
N SER A 153 -5.25 8.26 -21.83
CA SER A 153 -5.31 9.20 -20.72
C SER A 153 -4.84 8.56 -19.41
N GLN A 154 -5.35 7.37 -19.07
CA GLN A 154 -4.97 6.65 -17.85
C GLN A 154 -3.49 6.21 -17.88
N LEU A 155 -2.98 5.82 -19.04
CA LEU A 155 -1.57 5.48 -19.23
C LEU A 155 -0.65 6.68 -18.95
N GLN A 156 -0.98 7.86 -19.47
CA GLN A 156 -0.21 9.08 -19.25
C GLN A 156 -0.22 9.50 -17.79
N LEU A 157 -1.36 9.38 -17.11
CA LEU A 157 -1.45 9.61 -15.67
C LEU A 157 -0.56 8.65 -14.87
N ALA A 158 -0.55 7.36 -15.23
CA ALA A 158 0.33 6.38 -14.59
C ALA A 158 1.82 6.71 -14.82
N LEU A 159 2.21 7.13 -16.01
CA LEU A 159 3.60 7.55 -16.34
C LEU A 159 4.00 8.81 -15.58
N GLY A 160 3.08 9.76 -15.40
CA GLY A 160 3.33 10.98 -14.60
C GLY A 160 3.62 10.72 -13.14
N LEU A 161 3.05 9.64 -12.58
CA LEU A 161 3.29 9.22 -11.19
C LEU A 161 4.58 8.40 -11.00
N ALA A 162 5.21 7.96 -12.09
CA ALA A 162 6.47 7.21 -12.06
C ALA A 162 7.57 8.00 -12.80
N PRO A 163 8.17 9.03 -12.17
CA PRO A 163 9.15 9.90 -12.83
C PRO A 163 10.42 9.14 -13.25
N ALA A 164 11.04 9.61 -14.32
CA ALA A 164 12.35 9.13 -14.72
C ALA A 164 13.40 9.56 -13.68
N GLY A 165 14.16 8.60 -13.16
CA GLY A 165 15.14 8.87 -12.10
C GLY A 165 14.61 8.79 -10.67
N GLY A 166 13.38 8.33 -10.49
CA GLY A 166 12.82 8.03 -9.17
C GLY A 166 13.46 6.82 -8.48
N SER A 167 12.86 6.38 -7.39
CA SER A 167 13.29 5.18 -6.66
C SER A 167 13.30 3.93 -7.55
N ALA A 168 14.00 2.88 -7.14
CA ALA A 168 14.03 1.62 -7.89
C ALA A 168 12.64 1.06 -8.19
N HIS A 169 11.71 1.18 -7.25
CA HIS A 169 10.31 0.76 -7.44
C HIS A 169 9.56 1.64 -8.45
N GLU A 170 9.79 2.95 -8.45
CA GLU A 170 9.17 3.85 -9.43
C GLU A 170 9.71 3.59 -10.84
N GLN A 171 11.00 3.30 -10.95
CA GLN A 171 11.60 2.90 -12.23
C GLN A 171 11.02 1.59 -12.74
N GLU A 172 10.89 0.57 -11.88
CA GLU A 172 10.30 -0.72 -12.25
C GLU A 172 8.84 -0.58 -12.68
N LEU A 173 8.07 0.25 -11.97
CA LEU A 173 6.70 0.58 -12.33
C LEU A 173 6.62 1.28 -13.69
N ARG A 174 7.47 2.29 -13.93
CA ARG A 174 7.55 3.01 -15.21
C ARG A 174 7.87 2.06 -16.37
N GLU A 175 8.86 1.18 -16.20
CA GLU A 175 9.21 0.17 -17.17
C GLU A 175 8.03 -0.76 -17.49
N GLY A 176 7.30 -1.20 -16.47
CA GLY A 176 6.08 -2.01 -16.60
C GLY A 176 4.99 -1.28 -17.38
N VAL A 177 4.74 -0.01 -17.07
CA VAL A 177 3.78 0.85 -17.76
C VAL A 177 4.15 1.02 -19.23
N GLN A 178 5.40 1.30 -19.55
CA GLN A 178 5.90 1.46 -20.92
C GLN A 178 5.78 0.16 -21.71
N MET A 179 6.17 -0.99 -21.13
CA MET A 179 6.02 -2.30 -21.79
C MET A 179 4.56 -2.64 -22.08
N ARG A 180 3.65 -2.30 -21.15
CA ARG A 180 2.23 -2.54 -21.36
C ARG A 180 1.66 -1.63 -22.47
N GLY A 181 2.02 -0.36 -22.47
CA GLY A 181 1.65 0.58 -23.54
C GLY A 181 2.20 0.15 -24.92
N ALA A 182 3.44 -0.35 -24.97
CA ALA A 182 4.01 -0.89 -26.20
C ALA A 182 3.24 -2.13 -26.70
N ARG A 183 2.77 -2.99 -25.81
CA ARG A 183 1.94 -4.14 -26.17
C ARG A 183 0.59 -3.71 -26.75
N TRP A 184 -0.08 -2.75 -26.14
CA TRP A 184 -1.34 -2.22 -26.66
C TRP A 184 -1.19 -1.55 -28.03
N ALA A 185 -0.09 -0.84 -28.26
CA ALA A 185 0.22 -0.30 -29.59
C ALA A 185 0.35 -1.42 -30.64
N LEU A 186 0.96 -2.56 -30.28
CA LEU A 186 0.99 -3.73 -31.16
C LEU A 186 -0.41 -4.33 -31.42
N ASP A 187 -1.25 -4.41 -30.41
CA ASP A 187 -2.61 -4.90 -30.54
C ASP A 187 -3.44 -3.98 -31.46
N ASP A 188 -3.12 -2.67 -31.45
CA ASP A 188 -3.65 -1.66 -32.38
C ASP A 188 -2.98 -1.65 -33.79
N ARG A 189 -1.97 -2.54 -34.00
CA ARG A 189 -1.14 -2.60 -35.23
C ARG A 189 -0.27 -1.36 -35.47
N ASP A 190 -0.01 -0.57 -34.43
CA ASP A 190 0.88 0.58 -34.51
C ASP A 190 2.30 0.17 -34.09
N ALA A 191 3.09 -0.27 -35.05
CA ALA A 191 4.46 -0.70 -34.83
C ALA A 191 5.36 0.49 -34.43
N GLY A 192 5.10 1.68 -34.96
CA GLY A 192 5.88 2.89 -34.66
C GLY A 192 5.77 3.27 -33.19
N ALA A 193 4.55 3.45 -32.70
CA ALA A 193 4.31 3.75 -31.29
C ALA A 193 4.84 2.63 -30.34
N ALA A 194 4.75 1.36 -30.76
CA ALA A 194 5.31 0.27 -29.97
C ALA A 194 6.85 0.35 -29.85
N LEU A 195 7.54 0.62 -30.93
CA LEU A 195 9.00 0.76 -30.96
C LEU A 195 9.48 2.00 -30.18
N GLU A 196 8.78 3.13 -30.32
CA GLU A 196 9.06 4.36 -29.59
C GLU A 196 8.99 4.14 -28.07
N ARG A 197 7.92 3.49 -27.58
CA ARG A 197 7.76 3.17 -26.15
C ARG A 197 8.84 2.21 -25.65
N LEU A 198 9.28 1.26 -26.48
CA LEU A 198 10.38 0.34 -26.13
C LEU A 198 11.75 1.05 -26.14
N ALA A 199 11.97 2.04 -27.01
CA ALA A 199 13.19 2.84 -27.04
C ALA A 199 13.36 3.71 -25.79
N ALA A 200 12.25 4.10 -25.14
CA ALA A 200 12.28 4.83 -23.88
C ALA A 200 12.62 3.96 -22.65
N LEU A 201 12.77 2.63 -22.82
CA LEU A 201 13.17 1.73 -21.74
C LEU A 201 14.67 1.81 -21.47
N PRO A 202 15.13 1.73 -20.21
CA PRO A 202 16.53 1.53 -19.86
C PRO A 202 17.09 0.24 -20.48
N HIS A 203 18.39 0.21 -20.75
CA HIS A 203 19.05 -0.94 -21.38
C HIS A 203 18.76 -2.28 -20.71
N GLY A 204 18.72 -2.33 -19.38
CA GLY A 204 18.40 -3.56 -18.63
C GLY A 204 16.98 -4.04 -18.88
N ALA A 205 15.99 -3.15 -18.87
CA ALA A 205 14.59 -3.46 -19.11
C ALA A 205 14.31 -3.82 -20.57
N ALA A 206 14.95 -3.14 -21.52
CA ALA A 206 14.85 -3.41 -22.95
C ALA A 206 15.33 -4.82 -23.33
N ARG A 207 16.20 -5.44 -22.52
CA ARG A 207 16.70 -6.81 -22.71
C ARG A 207 15.86 -7.88 -22.03
N ARG A 208 14.84 -7.52 -21.27
CA ARG A 208 13.93 -8.50 -20.66
C ARG A 208 13.18 -9.27 -21.75
N THR A 209 12.93 -10.54 -21.52
CA THR A 209 12.22 -11.43 -22.45
C THR A 209 10.93 -10.85 -22.99
N LEU A 210 10.14 -10.18 -22.12
CA LEU A 210 8.88 -9.56 -22.52
C LEU A 210 9.12 -8.38 -23.50
N ALA A 211 10.07 -7.49 -23.22
CA ALA A 211 10.41 -6.37 -24.09
C ALA A 211 10.93 -6.84 -25.45
N LEU A 212 11.82 -7.85 -25.46
CA LEU A 212 12.33 -8.45 -26.70
C LEU A 212 11.22 -9.13 -27.52
N ARG A 213 10.26 -9.80 -26.87
CA ARG A 213 9.10 -10.38 -27.59
C ARG A 213 8.22 -9.31 -28.22
N ILE A 214 7.97 -8.22 -27.51
CA ILE A 214 7.20 -7.09 -28.06
C ILE A 214 7.99 -6.45 -29.21
N LYS A 215 9.29 -6.21 -29.03
CA LYS A 215 10.17 -5.65 -30.06
C LYS A 215 10.20 -6.51 -31.31
N LEU A 216 10.34 -7.83 -31.19
CA LEU A 216 10.33 -8.75 -32.30
C LEU A 216 9.03 -8.68 -33.12
N LYS A 217 7.88 -8.62 -32.42
CA LYS A 217 6.58 -8.48 -33.11
C LYS A 217 6.45 -7.11 -33.79
N ALA A 218 6.91 -6.03 -33.14
CA ALA A 218 6.86 -4.67 -33.68
C ALA A 218 7.74 -4.52 -34.92
N THR A 219 8.99 -5.01 -34.88
CA THR A 219 9.92 -4.94 -36.03
C THR A 219 9.43 -5.78 -37.21
N ARG A 220 8.82 -6.94 -36.96
CA ARG A 220 8.18 -7.75 -38.02
C ARG A 220 6.98 -7.02 -38.65
N LEU A 221 6.13 -6.38 -37.80
CA LEU A 221 4.99 -5.62 -38.27
C LEU A 221 5.44 -4.38 -39.08
N ALA A 222 6.54 -3.71 -38.65
CA ALA A 222 7.17 -2.61 -39.35
C ALA A 222 7.98 -3.04 -40.61
N ARG A 223 8.06 -4.36 -40.90
CA ARG A 223 8.86 -4.93 -41.98
C ARG A 223 10.38 -4.67 -41.88
N GLN A 224 10.89 -4.40 -40.72
CA GLN A 224 12.32 -4.20 -40.40
C GLN A 224 12.98 -5.58 -40.21
N THR A 225 13.25 -6.30 -41.31
CA THR A 225 13.66 -7.72 -41.24
C THR A 225 15.00 -7.94 -40.57
N GLN A 226 15.98 -7.07 -40.79
CA GLN A 226 17.29 -7.14 -40.16
C GLN A 226 17.17 -6.99 -38.64
N GLU A 227 16.48 -5.98 -38.18
CA GLU A 227 16.30 -5.71 -36.76
C GLU A 227 15.44 -6.78 -36.06
N ALA A 228 14.48 -7.36 -36.78
CA ALA A 228 13.71 -8.53 -36.32
C ALA A 228 14.59 -9.74 -36.11
N LEU A 229 15.51 -10.03 -37.05
CA LEU A 229 16.46 -11.14 -36.95
C LEU A 229 17.43 -10.97 -35.78
N ASP A 230 17.98 -9.77 -35.61
CA ASP A 230 18.90 -9.48 -34.49
C ASP A 230 18.18 -9.57 -33.12
N THR A 231 16.94 -9.08 -33.05
CA THR A 231 16.11 -9.22 -31.84
C THR A 231 15.77 -10.68 -31.55
N ALA A 232 15.47 -11.48 -32.58
CA ALA A 232 15.20 -12.92 -32.45
C ALA A 232 16.45 -13.68 -31.94
N ARG A 233 17.64 -13.35 -32.47
CA ARG A 233 18.91 -13.93 -31.98
C ARG A 233 19.17 -13.59 -30.52
N LEU A 234 18.94 -12.32 -30.11
CA LEU A 234 19.05 -11.93 -28.69
C LEU A 234 18.08 -12.70 -27.81
N LEU A 235 16.83 -12.84 -28.25
CA LEU A 235 15.80 -13.54 -27.52
C LEU A 235 16.13 -15.05 -27.41
N GLY A 236 16.65 -15.67 -28.49
CA GLY A 236 17.07 -17.08 -28.51
C GLY A 236 18.24 -17.39 -27.57
N LYS A 237 19.11 -16.41 -27.28
CA LYS A 237 20.19 -16.55 -26.29
C LYS A 237 19.73 -16.53 -24.83
N HIS A 238 18.47 -16.22 -24.58
CA HIS A 238 17.93 -16.19 -23.22
C HIS A 238 17.85 -17.59 -22.63
N ARG A 239 18.45 -17.80 -21.45
CA ARG A 239 18.50 -19.09 -20.75
C ARG A 239 17.12 -19.67 -20.39
N ALA A 240 16.05 -18.90 -20.54
CA ALA A 240 14.68 -19.32 -20.25
C ALA A 240 14.08 -20.21 -21.36
N PHE A 241 14.74 -20.36 -22.51
CA PHE A 241 14.25 -21.16 -23.64
C PHE A 241 15.06 -22.43 -23.81
N SER A 242 14.37 -23.54 -24.18
CA SER A 242 15.04 -24.74 -24.67
C SER A 242 15.72 -24.46 -26.02
N ALA A 243 16.67 -25.29 -26.39
CA ALA A 243 17.38 -25.17 -27.68
C ALA A 243 16.41 -25.14 -28.86
N ASP A 244 15.41 -26.03 -28.87
CA ASP A 244 14.39 -26.12 -29.92
C ASP A 244 13.52 -24.89 -29.99
N ALA A 245 13.11 -24.34 -28.82
CA ALA A 245 12.34 -23.10 -28.74
C ALA A 245 13.16 -21.90 -29.25
N ALA A 246 14.43 -21.80 -28.89
CA ALA A 246 15.33 -20.75 -29.35
C ALA A 246 15.52 -20.80 -30.87
N GLN A 247 15.72 -22.00 -31.42
CA GLN A 247 15.84 -22.21 -32.86
C GLN A 247 14.53 -21.82 -33.60
N SER A 248 13.40 -22.23 -33.07
CA SER A 248 12.08 -21.86 -33.61
C SER A 248 11.85 -20.35 -33.66
N ILE A 249 12.26 -19.61 -32.60
CA ILE A 249 12.14 -18.15 -32.54
C ILE A 249 12.93 -17.46 -33.65
N VAL A 250 14.13 -17.96 -33.97
CA VAL A 250 15.03 -17.34 -34.97
C VAL A 250 14.65 -17.72 -36.39
N ARG A 251 14.12 -18.93 -36.60
CA ARG A 251 13.83 -19.48 -37.95
C ARG A 251 12.90 -18.60 -38.81
N GLY A 252 11.80 -18.14 -38.24
CA GLY A 252 10.82 -17.29 -38.96
C GLY A 252 11.43 -15.98 -39.46
N PRO A 253 12.00 -15.14 -38.57
CA PRO A 253 12.67 -13.91 -38.98
C PRO A 253 13.84 -14.10 -39.95
N ALA A 254 14.58 -15.22 -39.85
CA ALA A 254 15.68 -15.53 -40.77
C ALA A 254 15.14 -15.78 -42.20
N ILE A 255 14.09 -16.57 -42.35
CA ILE A 255 13.43 -16.80 -43.64
C ILE A 255 12.86 -15.51 -44.23
N GLU A 256 12.19 -14.69 -43.41
CA GLU A 256 11.66 -13.38 -43.84
C GLU A 256 12.76 -12.43 -44.32
N HIS A 257 13.91 -12.47 -43.65
CA HIS A 257 15.06 -11.64 -44.02
C HIS A 257 15.65 -12.09 -45.39
N ILE A 258 15.89 -13.40 -45.54
CA ILE A 258 16.44 -13.96 -46.80
C ILE A 258 15.52 -13.69 -47.97
N ASN A 259 14.20 -13.83 -47.80
CA ASN A 259 13.22 -13.61 -48.90
C ASN A 259 13.09 -12.15 -49.29
N ARG A 260 13.64 -11.22 -48.57
CA ARG A 260 13.57 -9.77 -48.83
C ARG A 260 14.92 -9.12 -49.14
N ALA A 261 16.01 -9.81 -48.88
CA ALA A 261 17.34 -9.39 -49.28
C ALA A 261 17.56 -9.67 -50.75
#